data_3958205eb64c18381e9817e43daf0873
#
_entry.id   3958205eb64c18381e9817e43daf0873
#
_cell.length_a   1.000
_cell.length_b   1.000
_cell.length_c   1.000
_cell.angle_alpha   90.00
_cell.angle_beta   90.00
_cell.angle_gamma   90.00
#
_symmetry.space_group_name_H-M   'P 1'
#
loop_
_entity.id
_entity.type
_entity.pdbx_description
1 polymer ?
#
loop_
_entity_poly.entity_id
_entity_poly.type
_entity_poly.pdbx_seq_one_letter_code
_entity_poly.pdbx_strand_id
1 'polypeptide(L)'
;MDVVFMDIRMPGKTGLDMLQIIQKSYPGVKSVILSGFSEFSYAREAIRYGAVDYLNKPVNLKEVEELLERLGKDFMEERRAQEVRNNRIEGLLLSAVKGYSRLEQEKYQLPVLEWWHGLSMELLSRELSEEEILEKKKLLRAKIMAIVPEAYLLDCNVYELFAIIPCKNEAEADHFVDILEQTCQVGLEWSCGISKFKHGIGALREAYEESGKALRYHRASEKRGMIWYKNIETL
;
A
#
# COMPACT_ATOMS: atom_id res chain seq x y z
N MET A 1 -15.08 -3.20 1.32
CA MET A 1 -16.27 -3.26 2.22
C MET A 1 -15.77 -2.98 3.61
N ASP A 2 -16.29 -1.96 4.27
CA ASP A 2 -15.72 -1.46 5.52
C ASP A 2 -16.53 -1.89 6.75
N VAL A 3 -17.85 -2.05 6.59
CA VAL A 3 -18.78 -2.48 7.65
C VAL A 3 -19.68 -3.59 7.15
N VAL A 4 -19.93 -4.59 8.00
CA VAL A 4 -20.91 -5.66 7.75
C VAL A 4 -21.88 -5.76 8.92
N PHE A 5 -23.17 -5.82 8.59
CA PHE A 5 -24.25 -6.10 9.53
C PHE A 5 -24.69 -7.55 9.38
N MET A 6 -24.71 -8.30 10.47
CA MET A 6 -25.03 -9.73 10.45
C MET A 6 -26.09 -10.07 11.48
N ASP A 7 -27.08 -10.85 11.06
CA ASP A 7 -28.02 -11.47 12.00
C ASP A 7 -27.33 -12.61 12.78
N ILE A 8 -27.61 -12.74 14.06
CA ILE A 8 -27.13 -13.88 14.86
C ILE A 8 -27.70 -15.18 14.33
N ARG A 9 -28.99 -15.21 14.01
CA ARG A 9 -29.68 -16.41 13.54
C ARG A 9 -29.82 -16.43 12.03
N MET A 10 -28.98 -17.21 11.39
CA MET A 10 -29.05 -17.46 9.95
C MET A 10 -29.10 -18.97 9.68
N PRO A 11 -29.77 -19.42 8.61
CA PRO A 11 -29.74 -20.82 8.19
C PRO A 11 -28.32 -21.29 7.87
N GLY A 12 -27.90 -22.41 8.43
CA GLY A 12 -26.56 -22.98 8.23
C GLY A 12 -25.55 -22.46 9.24
N LYS A 13 -24.76 -21.47 8.91
CA LYS A 13 -23.80 -20.83 9.82
C LYS A 13 -24.45 -19.70 10.59
N THR A 14 -24.16 -19.62 11.89
CA THR A 14 -24.63 -18.50 12.72
C THR A 14 -23.83 -17.21 12.44
N GLY A 15 -24.38 -16.05 12.85
CA GLY A 15 -23.65 -14.80 12.79
C GLY A 15 -22.33 -14.81 13.56
N LEU A 16 -22.25 -15.57 14.67
CA LEU A 16 -21.03 -15.74 15.44
C LEU A 16 -19.96 -16.54 14.68
N ASP A 17 -20.38 -17.61 13.96
CA ASP A 17 -19.46 -18.37 13.10
C ASP A 17 -18.90 -17.48 11.96
N MET A 18 -19.76 -16.67 11.36
CA MET A 18 -19.35 -15.73 10.30
C MET A 18 -18.43 -14.65 10.83
N LEU A 19 -18.70 -14.14 12.03
CA LEU A 19 -17.85 -13.15 12.70
C LEU A 19 -16.42 -13.67 12.86
N GLN A 20 -16.24 -14.90 13.35
CA GLN A 20 -14.92 -15.51 13.50
C GLN A 20 -14.18 -15.66 12.17
N ILE A 21 -14.90 -16.02 11.09
CA ILE A 21 -14.33 -16.11 9.74
C ILE A 21 -13.87 -14.72 9.26
N ILE A 22 -14.72 -13.68 9.42
CA ILE A 22 -14.41 -12.32 9.00
C ILE A 22 -13.22 -11.78 9.79
N GLN A 23 -13.19 -11.93 11.10
CA GLN A 23 -12.08 -11.46 11.92
C GLN A 23 -10.74 -12.12 11.54
N LYS A 24 -10.76 -13.39 11.14
CA LYS A 24 -9.57 -14.11 10.72
C LYS A 24 -9.11 -13.73 9.31
N SER A 25 -10.05 -13.59 8.37
CA SER A 25 -9.75 -13.43 6.93
C SER A 25 -9.76 -11.99 6.48
N TYR A 26 -10.47 -11.10 7.18
CA TYR A 26 -10.68 -9.70 6.85
C TYR A 26 -10.66 -8.80 8.08
N PRO A 27 -9.54 -8.72 8.82
CA PRO A 27 -9.46 -8.03 10.12
C PRO A 27 -9.77 -6.54 10.09
N GLY A 28 -9.72 -5.91 8.89
CA GLY A 28 -10.10 -4.50 8.70
C GLY A 28 -11.60 -4.24 8.58
N VAL A 29 -12.43 -5.31 8.47
CA VAL A 29 -13.88 -5.17 8.33
C VAL A 29 -14.52 -5.05 9.70
N LYS A 30 -15.20 -3.94 9.96
CA LYS A 30 -15.96 -3.72 11.22
C LYS A 30 -17.26 -4.51 11.15
N SER A 31 -17.50 -5.41 12.10
CA SER A 31 -18.67 -6.28 12.14
C SER A 31 -19.65 -5.82 13.21
N VAL A 32 -20.92 -5.66 12.83
CA VAL A 32 -22.04 -5.30 13.72
C VAL A 32 -23.05 -6.44 13.72
N ILE A 33 -23.48 -6.83 14.89
CA ILE A 33 -24.45 -7.93 15.07
C ILE A 33 -25.87 -7.39 15.21
N LEU A 34 -26.81 -7.99 14.52
CA LEU A 34 -28.25 -7.76 14.69
C LEU A 34 -28.83 -8.88 15.58
N SER A 35 -29.48 -8.53 16.70
CA SER A 35 -29.92 -9.48 17.73
C SER A 35 -31.37 -9.25 18.12
N GLY A 36 -32.12 -10.31 18.45
CA GLY A 36 -33.43 -10.23 19.10
C GLY A 36 -33.33 -10.03 20.60
N PHE A 37 -34.40 -9.50 21.24
CA PHE A 37 -34.45 -9.20 22.67
C PHE A 37 -34.09 -10.36 23.64
N SER A 38 -34.22 -11.61 23.20
CA SER A 38 -33.94 -12.80 24.01
C SER A 38 -32.47 -13.28 23.92
N GLU A 39 -31.61 -12.54 23.25
CA GLU A 39 -30.29 -13.04 22.80
C GLU A 39 -29.08 -12.30 23.42
N PHE A 40 -29.28 -11.67 24.60
CA PHE A 40 -28.24 -10.87 25.26
C PHE A 40 -26.91 -11.64 25.51
N SER A 41 -26.99 -12.97 25.72
CA SER A 41 -25.80 -13.81 25.86
C SER A 41 -24.97 -13.83 24.60
N TYR A 42 -25.60 -13.88 23.41
CA TYR A 42 -24.92 -13.86 22.11
C TYR A 42 -24.30 -12.52 21.78
N ALA A 43 -24.94 -11.40 22.17
CA ALA A 43 -24.36 -10.07 22.01
C ALA A 43 -23.02 -9.94 22.77
N ARG A 44 -22.97 -10.46 24.01
CA ARG A 44 -21.72 -10.50 24.79
C ARG A 44 -20.66 -11.36 24.16
N GLU A 45 -21.04 -12.50 23.58
CA GLU A 45 -20.14 -13.40 22.88
C GLU A 45 -19.62 -12.77 21.59
N ALA A 46 -20.47 -12.06 20.83
CA ALA A 46 -20.09 -11.35 19.63
C ALA A 46 -18.99 -10.29 19.91
N ILE A 47 -19.13 -9.51 20.97
CA ILE A 47 -18.10 -8.54 21.38
C ILE A 47 -16.76 -9.24 21.69
N ARG A 48 -16.79 -10.42 22.34
CA ARG A 48 -15.57 -11.19 22.60
C ARG A 48 -14.90 -11.70 21.32
N TYR A 49 -15.68 -11.96 20.28
CA TYR A 49 -15.19 -12.38 18.97
C TYR A 49 -14.88 -11.19 18.05
N GLY A 50 -14.90 -9.95 18.56
CA GLY A 50 -14.44 -8.78 17.83
C GLY A 50 -15.53 -8.04 17.05
N ALA A 51 -16.82 -8.26 17.34
CA ALA A 51 -17.86 -7.36 16.87
C ALA A 51 -17.64 -5.97 17.48
N VAL A 52 -17.75 -4.94 16.67
CA VAL A 52 -17.58 -3.54 17.13
C VAL A 52 -18.81 -3.03 17.87
N ASP A 53 -19.98 -3.59 17.55
CA ASP A 53 -21.23 -3.25 18.23
C ASP A 53 -22.32 -4.30 17.95
N TYR A 54 -23.49 -4.13 18.60
CA TYR A 54 -24.69 -4.87 18.32
C TYR A 54 -25.91 -3.96 18.32
N LEU A 55 -26.92 -4.28 17.52
CA LEU A 55 -28.19 -3.57 17.44
C LEU A 55 -29.34 -4.54 17.70
N ASN A 56 -30.31 -4.07 18.51
CA ASN A 56 -31.50 -4.85 18.81
C ASN A 56 -32.52 -4.75 17.68
N LYS A 57 -33.19 -5.86 17.40
CA LYS A 57 -34.35 -5.89 16.53
C LYS A 57 -35.64 -5.58 17.31
N PRO A 58 -36.57 -4.74 16.78
CA PRO A 58 -36.51 -4.08 15.45
C PRO A 58 -35.44 -2.97 15.42
N VAL A 59 -34.68 -2.91 14.32
CA VAL A 59 -33.57 -1.96 14.19
C VAL A 59 -34.10 -0.54 14.15
N ASN A 60 -33.55 0.33 14.99
CA ASN A 60 -33.87 1.75 15.00
C ASN A 60 -32.91 2.50 14.06
N LEU A 61 -33.48 3.23 13.11
CA LEU A 61 -32.67 4.00 12.13
C LEU A 61 -31.74 4.99 12.82
N LYS A 62 -32.16 5.63 13.88
CA LYS A 62 -31.32 6.59 14.61
C LYS A 62 -30.09 5.93 15.24
N GLU A 63 -30.26 4.72 15.81
CA GLU A 63 -29.13 3.96 16.35
C GLU A 63 -28.15 3.55 15.26
N VAL A 64 -28.65 3.20 14.07
CA VAL A 64 -27.79 2.89 12.91
C VAL A 64 -27.02 4.11 12.44
N GLU A 65 -27.68 5.27 12.34
CA GLU A 65 -27.05 6.54 11.96
C GLU A 65 -25.94 6.92 12.95
N GLU A 66 -26.21 6.92 14.25
CA GLU A 66 -25.23 7.21 15.31
C GLU A 66 -24.03 6.23 15.27
N LEU A 67 -24.30 4.93 15.03
CA LEU A 67 -23.27 3.92 14.90
C LEU A 67 -22.39 4.17 13.67
N LEU A 68 -23.00 4.42 12.49
CA LEU A 68 -22.27 4.69 11.26
C LEU A 68 -21.43 5.96 11.34
N GLU A 69 -21.95 7.03 11.97
CA GLU A 69 -21.17 8.26 12.23
C GLU A 69 -19.94 7.98 13.10
N ARG A 70 -20.11 7.19 14.18
CA ARG A 70 -18.99 6.78 15.05
C ARG A 70 -17.95 5.99 14.28
N LEU A 71 -18.37 4.93 13.58
CA LEU A 71 -17.48 4.10 12.78
C LEU A 71 -16.78 4.90 11.67
N GLY A 72 -17.49 5.86 11.05
CA GLY A 72 -16.90 6.76 10.08
C GLY A 72 -15.77 7.62 10.67
N LYS A 73 -15.93 8.14 11.89
CA LYS A 73 -14.87 8.87 12.59
C LYS A 73 -13.68 7.95 12.91
N ASP A 74 -13.94 6.75 13.43
CA ASP A 74 -12.90 5.77 13.76
C ASP A 74 -12.08 5.42 12.51
N PHE A 75 -12.72 5.15 11.37
CA PHE A 75 -12.04 4.90 10.10
C PHE A 75 -11.19 6.09 9.63
N MET A 76 -11.69 7.31 9.78
CA MET A 76 -10.94 8.51 9.42
C MET A 76 -9.71 8.71 10.31
N GLU A 77 -9.83 8.43 11.60
CA GLU A 77 -8.71 8.49 12.54
C GLU A 77 -7.67 7.39 12.27
N GLU A 78 -8.12 6.14 12.05
CA GLU A 78 -7.25 5.04 11.67
C GLU A 78 -6.47 5.35 10.37
N ARG A 79 -7.16 5.88 9.34
CA ARG A 79 -6.52 6.30 8.09
C ARG A 79 -5.48 7.40 8.30
N ARG A 80 -5.81 8.44 9.06
CA ARG A 80 -4.86 9.52 9.37
C ARG A 80 -3.64 9.01 10.11
N ALA A 81 -3.83 8.16 11.11
CA ALA A 81 -2.73 7.55 11.84
C ALA A 81 -1.82 6.71 10.92
N GLN A 82 -2.43 5.95 10.01
CA GLN A 82 -1.69 5.17 9.02
C GLN A 82 -0.93 6.05 8.02
N GLU A 83 -1.53 7.14 7.54
CA GLU A 83 -0.87 8.11 6.66
C GLU A 83 0.34 8.77 7.34
N VAL A 84 0.19 9.20 8.59
CA VAL A 84 1.31 9.77 9.37
C VAL A 84 2.42 8.75 9.54
N ARG A 85 2.08 7.50 9.83
CA ARG A 85 3.06 6.42 9.97
C ARG A 85 3.78 6.16 8.64
N ASN A 86 3.05 6.08 7.53
CA ASN A 86 3.62 5.84 6.20
C ASN A 86 4.55 7.00 5.80
N ASN A 87 4.12 8.25 5.97
CA ASN A 87 4.94 9.43 5.66
C ASN A 87 6.24 9.45 6.48
N ARG A 88 6.17 9.05 7.76
CA ARG A 88 7.38 8.92 8.60
C ARG A 88 8.33 7.85 8.07
N ILE A 89 7.80 6.67 7.70
CA ILE A 89 8.59 5.57 7.13
C ILE A 89 9.21 6.02 5.81
N GLU A 90 8.43 6.60 4.89
CA GLU A 90 8.94 7.10 3.61
C GLU A 90 10.04 8.14 3.80
N GLY A 91 9.91 9.06 4.75
CA GLY A 91 10.95 10.05 5.08
C GLY A 91 12.26 9.42 5.57
N LEU A 92 12.18 8.38 6.40
CA LEU A 92 13.35 7.63 6.87
C LEU A 92 14.01 6.86 5.72
N LEU A 93 13.22 6.16 4.90
CA LEU A 93 13.71 5.43 3.73
C LEU A 93 14.38 6.38 2.73
N LEU A 94 13.77 7.54 2.45
CA LEU A 94 14.33 8.56 1.58
C LEU A 94 15.67 9.09 2.10
N SER A 95 15.78 9.33 3.41
CA SER A 95 17.02 9.75 4.04
C SER A 95 18.16 8.73 3.85
N ALA A 96 17.83 7.44 3.93
CA ALA A 96 18.81 6.37 3.69
C ALA A 96 19.17 6.23 2.21
N VAL A 97 18.20 6.32 1.31
CA VAL A 97 18.41 6.32 -0.13
C VAL A 97 19.37 7.44 -0.55
N LYS A 98 19.19 8.63 0.01
CA LYS A 98 20.08 9.80 -0.21
C LYS A 98 21.43 9.70 0.52
N GLY A 99 21.61 8.71 1.38
CA GLY A 99 22.85 8.50 2.13
C GLY A 99 23.03 9.42 3.35
N TYR A 100 21.97 10.08 3.80
CA TYR A 100 22.01 10.97 4.96
C TYR A 100 21.92 10.23 6.30
N SER A 101 21.38 9.01 6.32
CA SER A 101 21.25 8.20 7.52
C SER A 101 21.50 6.72 7.23
N ARG A 102 22.01 6.02 8.27
CA ARG A 102 21.97 4.55 8.30
C ARG A 102 20.71 4.13 9.04
N LEU A 103 19.94 3.22 8.44
CA LEU A 103 18.71 2.73 9.04
C LEU A 103 19.03 1.56 9.98
N GLU A 104 18.56 1.68 11.21
CA GLU A 104 18.50 0.60 12.18
C GLU A 104 17.03 0.12 12.22
N GLN A 105 16.75 -1.04 11.65
CA GLN A 105 15.40 -1.54 11.43
C GLN A 105 14.58 -1.61 12.73
N GLU A 106 15.15 -2.15 13.80
CA GLU A 106 14.50 -2.29 15.10
C GLU A 106 14.19 -0.94 15.74
N LYS A 107 15.16 -0.01 15.74
CA LYS A 107 15.06 1.30 16.37
C LYS A 107 13.92 2.15 15.78
N TYR A 108 13.73 2.07 14.48
CA TYR A 108 12.75 2.88 13.77
C TYR A 108 11.46 2.12 13.44
N GLN A 109 11.33 0.85 13.86
CA GLN A 109 10.19 -0.02 13.52
C GLN A 109 9.89 -0.04 12.02
N LEU A 110 10.96 -0.13 11.23
CA LEU A 110 10.87 -0.15 9.78
C LEU A 110 10.31 -1.49 9.29
N PRO A 111 9.69 -1.50 8.10
CA PRO A 111 9.19 -2.74 7.51
C PRO A 111 10.31 -3.75 7.27
N VAL A 112 9.95 -5.02 7.34
CA VAL A 112 10.86 -6.10 6.96
C VAL A 112 10.84 -6.18 5.43
N LEU A 113 11.92 -5.74 4.80
CA LEU A 113 12.15 -5.89 3.38
C LEU A 113 13.04 -7.12 3.19
N GLU A 114 12.43 -8.31 3.03
CA GLU A 114 13.22 -9.51 2.75
C GLU A 114 13.81 -9.44 1.35
N TRP A 115 12.96 -9.46 0.34
CA TRP A 115 13.32 -9.39 -1.05
C TRP A 115 12.55 -8.29 -1.76
N TRP A 116 13.21 -7.57 -2.67
CA TRP A 116 12.60 -6.42 -3.35
C TRP A 116 13.44 -5.91 -4.52
N HIS A 117 12.81 -5.08 -5.38
CA HIS A 117 13.47 -4.28 -6.41
C HIS A 117 13.29 -2.79 -6.13
N GLY A 118 14.30 -2.00 -6.51
CA GLY A 118 14.21 -0.55 -6.57
C GLY A 118 13.94 -0.08 -8.01
N LEU A 119 12.95 0.79 -8.17
CA LEU A 119 12.60 1.41 -9.44
C LEU A 119 12.77 2.92 -9.35
N SER A 120 13.70 3.49 -10.12
CA SER A 120 13.79 4.95 -10.31
C SER A 120 12.97 5.32 -11.53
N MET A 121 11.98 6.19 -11.33
CA MET A 121 11.06 6.64 -12.37
C MET A 121 11.16 8.15 -12.52
N GLU A 122 11.32 8.65 -13.74
CA GLU A 122 11.43 10.07 -14.05
C GLU A 122 10.41 10.49 -15.11
N LEU A 123 9.74 11.61 -14.87
CA LEU A 123 8.84 12.22 -15.84
C LEU A 123 9.65 12.85 -16.97
N LEU A 124 9.32 12.49 -18.20
CA LEU A 124 10.11 12.91 -19.39
C LEU A 124 9.83 14.34 -19.84
N SER A 125 8.61 14.84 -19.64
CA SER A 125 8.24 16.20 -20.03
C SER A 125 8.69 17.21 -18.97
N ARG A 126 9.45 18.23 -19.41
CA ARG A 126 9.92 19.34 -18.57
C ARG A 126 9.12 20.64 -18.78
N GLU A 127 8.13 20.60 -19.67
CA GLU A 127 7.28 21.76 -19.99
C GLU A 127 6.01 21.85 -19.15
N LEU A 128 5.84 20.90 -18.20
CA LEU A 128 4.68 20.80 -17.34
C LEU A 128 4.78 21.78 -16.17
N SER A 129 3.64 22.33 -15.76
CA SER A 129 3.51 23.07 -14.51
C SER A 129 3.70 22.17 -13.29
N GLU A 130 3.98 22.76 -12.14
CA GLU A 130 4.11 21.99 -10.88
C GLU A 130 2.83 21.21 -10.54
N GLU A 131 1.66 21.79 -10.85
CA GLU A 131 0.36 21.13 -10.62
C GLU A 131 0.20 19.89 -11.51
N GLU A 132 0.54 19.99 -12.79
CA GLU A 132 0.48 18.86 -13.73
C GLU A 132 1.46 17.74 -13.34
N ILE A 133 2.65 18.10 -12.88
CA ILE A 133 3.63 17.13 -12.37
C ILE A 133 3.07 16.40 -11.17
N LEU A 134 2.49 17.13 -10.21
CA LEU A 134 1.91 16.56 -9.01
C LEU A 134 0.75 15.59 -9.33
N GLU A 135 -0.14 15.97 -10.25
CA GLU A 135 -1.24 15.12 -10.71
C GLU A 135 -0.74 13.84 -11.41
N LYS A 136 0.27 13.96 -12.27
CA LYS A 136 0.90 12.79 -12.91
C LYS A 136 1.56 11.86 -11.89
N LYS A 137 2.25 12.42 -10.88
CA LYS A 137 2.83 11.63 -9.78
C LYS A 137 1.76 10.93 -8.94
N LYS A 138 0.66 11.61 -8.61
CA LYS A 138 -0.47 10.99 -7.90
C LYS A 138 -1.06 9.82 -8.70
N LEU A 139 -1.25 10.00 -10.00
CA LEU A 139 -1.77 8.94 -10.87
C LEU A 139 -0.82 7.75 -10.93
N LEU A 140 0.50 7.98 -11.05
CA LEU A 140 1.50 6.92 -11.05
C LEU A 140 1.52 6.17 -9.71
N ARG A 141 1.52 6.89 -8.58
CA ARG A 141 1.40 6.30 -7.24
C ARG A 141 0.16 5.41 -7.13
N ALA A 142 -1.00 5.90 -7.55
CA ALA A 142 -2.24 5.14 -7.51
C ALA A 142 -2.17 3.85 -8.33
N LYS A 143 -1.57 3.90 -9.52
CA LYS A 143 -1.37 2.72 -10.38
C LYS A 143 -0.42 1.70 -9.74
N ILE A 144 0.72 2.13 -9.19
CA ILE A 144 1.67 1.23 -8.53
C ILE A 144 1.02 0.58 -7.31
N MET A 145 0.36 1.37 -6.45
CA MET A 145 -0.31 0.86 -5.25
C MET A 145 -1.49 -0.07 -5.55
N ALA A 146 -2.13 0.07 -6.70
CA ALA A 146 -3.18 -0.88 -7.14
C ALA A 146 -2.61 -2.26 -7.51
N ILE A 147 -1.35 -2.32 -7.98
CA ILE A 147 -0.66 -3.56 -8.37
C ILE A 147 0.10 -4.15 -7.17
N VAL A 148 0.81 -3.30 -6.41
CA VAL A 148 1.63 -3.68 -5.26
C VAL A 148 1.28 -2.79 -4.07
N PRO A 149 0.25 -3.15 -3.28
CA PRO A 149 -0.21 -2.34 -2.14
C PRO A 149 0.85 -2.13 -1.05
N GLU A 150 1.83 -3.02 -0.94
CA GLU A 150 2.93 -2.94 0.02
C GLU A 150 4.14 -2.12 -0.48
N ALA A 151 4.08 -1.54 -1.68
CA ALA A 151 5.17 -0.73 -2.22
C ALA A 151 5.41 0.54 -1.39
N TYR A 152 6.67 0.95 -1.25
CA TYR A 152 7.06 2.26 -0.70
C TYR A 152 7.44 3.19 -1.84
N LEU A 153 6.85 4.39 -1.87
CA LEU A 153 6.99 5.33 -2.96
C LEU A 153 7.60 6.63 -2.45
N LEU A 154 8.87 6.85 -2.76
CA LEU A 154 9.68 7.94 -2.22
C LEU A 154 9.82 9.08 -3.25
N ASP A 155 9.41 10.29 -2.89
CA ASP A 155 9.62 11.48 -3.71
C ASP A 155 11.07 11.95 -3.63
N CYS A 156 11.89 11.56 -4.59
CA CYS A 156 13.32 11.91 -4.60
C CYS A 156 13.57 13.36 -5.01
N ASN A 157 12.77 13.88 -5.93
CA ASN A 157 12.70 15.29 -6.34
C ASN A 157 11.39 15.56 -7.09
N VAL A 158 11.23 16.77 -7.65
CA VAL A 158 10.00 17.18 -8.35
C VAL A 158 9.63 16.21 -9.48
N TYR A 159 10.59 15.72 -10.25
CA TYR A 159 10.36 14.86 -11.43
C TYR A 159 10.56 13.37 -11.15
N GLU A 160 11.24 13.00 -10.06
CA GLU A 160 11.67 11.63 -9.78
C GLU A 160 10.90 11.01 -8.63
N LEU A 161 10.46 9.78 -8.84
CA LEU A 161 9.90 8.88 -7.85
C LEU A 161 10.79 7.64 -7.75
N PHE A 162 11.14 7.22 -6.55
CA PHE A 162 11.79 5.94 -6.32
C PHE A 162 10.81 4.99 -5.62
N ALA A 163 10.55 3.85 -6.24
CA ALA A 163 9.68 2.83 -5.68
C ALA A 163 10.51 1.65 -5.15
N ILE A 164 10.13 1.15 -3.99
CA ILE A 164 10.60 -0.10 -3.42
C ILE A 164 9.45 -1.09 -3.58
N ILE A 165 9.67 -2.15 -4.36
CA ILE A 165 8.67 -3.17 -4.69
C ILE A 165 9.01 -4.45 -3.92
N PRO A 166 8.37 -4.73 -2.77
CA PRO A 166 8.54 -5.99 -2.05
C PRO A 166 8.03 -7.16 -2.88
N CYS A 167 8.69 -8.29 -2.79
CA CYS A 167 8.32 -9.52 -3.49
C CYS A 167 8.87 -10.74 -2.73
N LYS A 168 8.33 -11.92 -3.01
CA LYS A 168 8.75 -13.15 -2.36
C LYS A 168 9.94 -13.80 -3.05
N ASN A 169 10.07 -13.57 -4.35
CA ASN A 169 11.14 -14.13 -5.19
C ASN A 169 11.30 -13.28 -6.45
N GLU A 170 12.36 -13.56 -7.23
CA GLU A 170 12.68 -12.81 -8.45
C GLU A 170 11.61 -12.95 -9.54
N ALA A 171 10.97 -14.11 -9.67
CA ALA A 171 9.92 -14.33 -10.67
C ALA A 171 8.66 -13.49 -10.38
N GLU A 172 8.28 -13.33 -9.12
CA GLU A 172 7.18 -12.44 -8.72
C GLU A 172 7.53 -10.98 -8.99
N ALA A 173 8.79 -10.60 -8.75
CA ALA A 173 9.28 -9.26 -9.02
C ALA A 173 9.27 -8.94 -10.53
N ASP A 174 9.76 -9.85 -11.37
CA ASP A 174 9.72 -9.72 -12.83
C ASP A 174 8.26 -9.58 -13.31
N HIS A 175 7.34 -10.36 -12.77
CA HIS A 175 5.91 -10.27 -13.08
C HIS A 175 5.30 -8.91 -12.72
N PHE A 176 5.63 -8.34 -11.55
CA PHE A 176 5.17 -7.01 -11.17
C PHE A 176 5.71 -5.93 -12.11
N VAL A 177 6.96 -6.04 -12.53
CA VAL A 177 7.57 -5.11 -13.47
C VAL A 177 6.87 -5.17 -14.83
N ASP A 178 6.56 -6.36 -15.33
CA ASP A 178 5.84 -6.56 -16.61
C ASP A 178 4.45 -5.92 -16.56
N ILE A 179 3.71 -6.08 -15.44
CA ILE A 179 2.39 -5.45 -15.25
C ILE A 179 2.55 -3.92 -15.17
N LEU A 180 3.54 -3.42 -14.44
CA LEU A 180 3.81 -1.99 -14.34
C LEU A 180 4.16 -1.39 -15.71
N GLU A 181 4.97 -2.07 -16.49
CA GLU A 181 5.33 -1.64 -17.85
C GLU A 181 4.08 -1.50 -18.72
N GLN A 182 3.23 -2.52 -18.77
CA GLN A 182 1.98 -2.49 -19.53
C GLN A 182 1.03 -1.38 -19.04
N THR A 183 0.94 -1.18 -17.72
CA THR A 183 0.03 -0.22 -17.11
C THR A 183 0.53 1.22 -17.26
N CYS A 184 1.84 1.43 -17.22
CA CYS A 184 2.45 2.76 -17.28
C CYS A 184 2.71 3.25 -18.72
N GLN A 185 2.75 2.36 -19.73
CA GLN A 185 2.89 2.76 -21.14
C GLN A 185 1.70 3.57 -21.65
N VAL A 186 0.50 3.35 -21.10
CA VAL A 186 -0.71 4.05 -21.55
C VAL A 186 -0.86 5.39 -20.84
N GLY A 187 -0.52 6.48 -21.55
CA GLY A 187 -0.81 7.86 -21.12
C GLY A 187 0.15 8.46 -20.09
N LEU A 188 1.28 7.80 -19.77
CA LEU A 188 2.30 8.33 -18.88
C LEU A 188 3.65 8.44 -19.59
N GLU A 189 4.18 9.65 -19.62
CA GLU A 189 5.51 9.94 -20.17
C GLU A 189 6.60 9.73 -19.11
N TRP A 190 6.77 8.47 -18.67
CA TRP A 190 7.77 8.09 -17.68
C TRP A 190 8.84 7.20 -18.28
N SER A 191 10.08 7.42 -17.83
CA SER A 191 11.20 6.50 -18.02
C SER A 191 11.53 5.83 -16.70
N CYS A 192 11.85 4.54 -16.71
CA CYS A 192 12.10 3.77 -15.52
C CYS A 192 13.39 2.95 -15.62
N GLY A 193 14.25 3.08 -14.60
CA GLY A 193 15.38 2.17 -14.39
C GLY A 193 15.09 1.24 -13.21
N ILE A 194 15.47 -0.03 -13.34
CA ILE A 194 15.21 -1.09 -12.37
C ILE A 194 16.54 -1.61 -11.82
N SER A 195 16.65 -1.69 -10.48
CA SER A 195 17.82 -2.25 -9.81
C SER A 195 17.92 -3.78 -9.98
N LYS A 196 19.02 -4.38 -9.58
CA LYS A 196 19.07 -5.81 -9.29
C LYS A 196 18.14 -6.15 -8.12
N PHE A 197 17.84 -7.44 -8.00
CA PHE A 197 17.13 -8.00 -6.87
C PHE A 197 17.91 -7.78 -5.58
N LYS A 198 17.25 -7.29 -4.54
CA LYS A 198 17.87 -6.88 -3.29
C LYS A 198 17.32 -7.66 -2.11
N HIS A 199 18.15 -7.79 -1.08
CA HIS A 199 17.79 -8.40 0.19
C HIS A 199 18.07 -7.43 1.33
N GLY A 200 17.08 -7.28 2.21
CA GLY A 200 17.20 -6.43 3.40
C GLY A 200 17.26 -4.93 3.13
N ILE A 201 16.97 -4.16 4.15
CA ILE A 201 16.87 -2.70 4.09
C ILE A 201 18.23 -2.00 3.85
N GLY A 202 19.32 -2.67 4.16
CA GLY A 202 20.68 -2.12 3.99
C GLY A 202 21.09 -1.88 2.54
N ALA A 203 20.41 -2.51 1.58
CA ALA A 203 20.69 -2.39 0.14
C ALA A 203 19.99 -1.19 -0.54
N LEU A 204 19.25 -0.35 0.21
CA LEU A 204 18.44 0.75 -0.35
C LEU A 204 19.25 1.71 -1.22
N ARG A 205 20.39 2.17 -0.74
CA ARG A 205 21.24 3.11 -1.47
C ARG A 205 21.81 2.48 -2.74
N GLU A 206 22.27 1.24 -2.65
CA GLU A 206 22.78 0.50 -3.82
C GLU A 206 21.69 0.34 -4.89
N ALA A 207 20.47 -0.05 -4.49
CA ALA A 207 19.35 -0.18 -5.42
C ALA A 207 19.00 1.16 -6.11
N TYR A 208 19.03 2.25 -5.36
CA TYR A 208 18.78 3.59 -5.93
C TYR A 208 19.88 3.99 -6.92
N GLU A 209 21.14 3.72 -6.61
CA GLU A 209 22.27 4.00 -7.50
C GLU A 209 22.21 3.15 -8.79
N GLU A 210 21.89 1.86 -8.68
CA GLU A 210 21.72 0.96 -9.82
C GLU A 210 20.55 1.36 -10.73
N SER A 211 19.36 1.55 -10.14
CA SER A 211 18.17 1.95 -10.90
C SER A 211 18.36 3.34 -11.55
N GLY A 212 19.04 4.26 -10.85
CA GLY A 212 19.39 5.56 -11.38
C GLY A 212 20.40 5.50 -12.53
N LYS A 213 21.37 4.56 -12.50
CA LYS A 213 22.28 4.32 -13.63
C LYS A 213 21.52 3.77 -14.85
N ALA A 214 20.63 2.80 -14.63
CA ALA A 214 19.77 2.26 -15.67
C ALA A 214 18.90 3.36 -16.32
N LEU A 215 18.29 4.20 -15.51
CA LEU A 215 17.47 5.33 -15.96
C LEU A 215 18.27 6.32 -16.82
N ARG A 216 19.48 6.69 -16.39
CA ARG A 216 20.36 7.60 -17.15
C ARG A 216 20.81 6.99 -18.50
N TYR A 217 21.14 5.72 -18.53
CA TYR A 217 21.48 5.00 -19.75
C TYR A 217 20.30 5.00 -20.74
N HIS A 218 19.11 4.77 -20.23
CA HIS A 218 17.88 4.77 -21.03
C HIS A 218 17.62 6.12 -21.68
N ARG A 219 17.79 7.20 -20.93
CA ARG A 219 17.67 8.59 -21.45
C ARG A 219 18.69 8.89 -22.57
N ALA A 220 19.93 8.45 -22.41
CA ALA A 220 20.98 8.66 -23.41
C ALA A 220 20.73 7.87 -24.71
N SER A 221 19.98 6.77 -24.64
CA SER A 221 19.65 5.92 -25.80
C SER A 221 18.33 6.31 -26.50
N GLU A 222 17.66 7.38 -26.08
CA GLU A 222 16.35 7.86 -26.59
C GLU A 222 15.24 6.80 -26.60
N LYS A 223 15.41 5.71 -25.84
CA LYS A 223 14.40 4.66 -25.69
C LYS A 223 13.36 5.06 -24.66
N ARG A 224 12.13 4.60 -24.83
CA ARG A 224 11.03 4.75 -23.85
C ARG A 224 10.75 3.41 -23.19
N GLY A 225 10.31 3.42 -21.93
CA GLY A 225 9.90 2.23 -21.20
C GLY A 225 10.79 1.94 -20.00
N MET A 226 10.98 0.68 -19.68
CA MET A 226 11.72 0.21 -18.52
C MET A 226 13.05 -0.44 -18.93
N ILE A 227 14.10 -0.20 -18.14
CA ILE A 227 15.41 -0.82 -18.36
C ILE A 227 15.97 -1.39 -17.07
N TRP A 228 16.42 -2.63 -17.14
CA TRP A 228 17.05 -3.31 -16.04
C TRP A 228 18.54 -2.98 -15.94
N TYR A 229 19.02 -2.70 -14.73
CA TYR A 229 20.45 -2.47 -14.49
C TYR A 229 21.30 -3.69 -14.90
N LYS A 230 20.80 -4.92 -14.71
CA LYS A 230 21.46 -6.15 -15.15
C LYS A 230 21.80 -6.18 -16.64
N ASN A 231 21.05 -5.43 -17.47
CA ASN A 231 21.25 -5.38 -18.93
C ASN A 231 22.31 -4.37 -19.36
N ILE A 232 22.78 -3.51 -18.47
CA ILE A 232 23.75 -2.45 -18.76
C ILE A 232 25.04 -2.55 -17.92
N GLU A 233 25.11 -3.45 -16.98
CA GLU A 233 26.22 -3.58 -16.04
C GLU A 233 27.56 -3.85 -16.73
N THR A 234 27.53 -4.51 -17.89
CA THR A 234 28.70 -4.90 -18.67
C THR A 234 29.05 -3.92 -19.80
N LEU A 235 28.29 -2.82 -19.93
CA LEU A 235 28.52 -1.76 -20.90
C LEU A 235 29.28 -0.60 -20.27
#